data_cec52709b9f18689401c34cac5885181
#
_entry.id   cec52709b9f18689401c34cac5885181
#
_cell.length_a   1.000
_cell.length_b   1.000
_cell.length_c   1.000
_cell.angle_alpha   90.00
_cell.angle_beta   90.00
_cell.angle_gamma   90.00
#
_symmetry.space_group_name_H-M   'P 1'
#
loop_
_entity.id
_entity.type
_entity.pdbx_description
1 polymer ?
#
loop_
_entity_poly.entity_id
_entity_poly.type
_entity_poly.pdbx_seq_one_letter_code
_entity_poly.pdbx_strand_id
1 'polypeptide(L)'
;MSGPTLAVMAIASAVVGGYAQVQAAKAQKKMYERQADITERQSRLDALAYKQQGVNAIKKMNRVMAANAARAAAGNLDPYASYDSADVIGTYNLRQGVNDFTIARDNASIAKKMAKYQADNYRYAGQVAVSNAKRMAVANIGMSFVTAGSVYGTSGLTGMFGSNTAATTATTTSALPLDGSVSGYNYAIG
;
A
#
# COMPACT_ATOMS: atom_id res chain seq x y z
N MET A 1 44.16 -11.58 36.95
CA MET A 1 42.77 -11.75 37.41
C MET A 1 41.85 -10.78 36.66
N SER A 2 41.56 -10.96 35.39
CA SER A 2 40.71 -10.00 34.61
C SER A 2 39.79 -10.71 33.57
N GLY A 3 39.60 -12.02 33.73
CA GLY A 3 38.75 -12.77 32.81
C GLY A 3 37.22 -12.59 32.92
N PRO A 4 36.60 -12.55 34.14
CA PRO A 4 35.14 -12.56 34.25
C PRO A 4 34.45 -11.23 33.88
N THR A 5 35.16 -10.11 34.02
CA THR A 5 34.60 -8.77 33.77
C THR A 5 34.37 -8.49 32.27
N LEU A 6 35.20 -9.02 31.36
CA LEU A 6 35.05 -8.85 29.90
C LEU A 6 33.85 -9.64 29.33
N ALA A 7 33.58 -10.82 29.88
CA ALA A 7 32.43 -11.62 29.44
C ALA A 7 31.09 -10.98 29.82
N VAL A 8 31.01 -10.43 31.01
CA VAL A 8 29.80 -9.73 31.48
C VAL A 8 29.54 -8.47 30.64
N MET A 9 30.58 -7.72 30.27
CA MET A 9 30.45 -6.57 29.37
C MET A 9 30.00 -6.95 27.98
N ALA A 10 30.48 -8.05 27.40
CA ALA A 10 30.10 -8.51 26.09
C ALA A 10 28.62 -8.95 26.04
N ILE A 11 28.14 -9.61 27.08
CA ILE A 11 26.72 -10.00 27.18
C ILE A 11 25.83 -8.76 27.38
N ALA A 12 26.22 -7.84 28.20
CA ALA A 12 25.47 -6.60 28.44
C ALA A 12 25.32 -5.78 27.13
N SER A 13 26.38 -5.63 26.35
CA SER A 13 26.36 -4.88 25.10
C SER A 13 25.49 -5.57 24.03
N ALA A 14 25.46 -6.89 23.97
CA ALA A 14 24.60 -7.64 23.03
C ALA A 14 23.11 -7.52 23.39
N VAL A 15 22.77 -7.50 24.67
CA VAL A 15 21.38 -7.30 25.14
C VAL A 15 20.91 -5.88 24.84
N VAL A 16 21.75 -4.88 25.10
CA VAL A 16 21.42 -3.46 24.79
C VAL A 16 21.29 -3.25 23.29
N GLY A 17 22.18 -3.85 22.48
CA GLY A 17 22.10 -3.78 21.02
C GLY A 17 20.83 -4.45 20.47
N GLY A 18 20.46 -5.61 20.98
CA GLY A 18 19.22 -6.31 20.61
C GLY A 18 17.96 -5.51 20.97
N TYR A 19 17.95 -4.89 22.15
CA TYR A 19 16.83 -4.02 22.56
C TYR A 19 16.70 -2.78 21.67
N ALA A 20 17.80 -2.10 21.37
CA ALA A 20 17.83 -0.94 20.47
C ALA A 20 17.30 -1.29 19.08
N GLN A 21 17.67 -2.47 18.56
CA GLN A 21 17.20 -2.98 17.26
C GLN A 21 15.68 -3.20 17.24
N VAL A 22 15.13 -3.78 18.30
CA VAL A 22 13.68 -3.97 18.43
C VAL A 22 12.95 -2.63 18.58
N GLN A 23 13.51 -1.66 19.28
CA GLN A 23 12.94 -0.31 19.39
C GLN A 23 12.94 0.42 18.03
N ALA A 24 14.03 0.34 17.27
CA ALA A 24 14.11 0.88 15.92
C ALA A 24 13.05 0.24 15.00
N ALA A 25 12.88 -1.07 15.06
CA ALA A 25 11.86 -1.77 14.27
C ALA A 25 10.43 -1.38 14.69
N LYS A 26 10.16 -1.13 15.96
CA LYS A 26 8.87 -0.59 16.42
C LYS A 26 8.63 0.83 15.91
N ALA A 27 9.66 1.66 15.83
CA ALA A 27 9.57 2.98 15.23
C ALA A 27 9.26 2.89 13.73
N GLN A 28 9.95 2.00 13.00
CA GLN A 28 9.63 1.71 11.60
C GLN A 28 8.19 1.22 11.42
N LYS A 29 7.70 0.32 12.27
CA LYS A 29 6.30 -0.13 12.22
C LYS A 29 5.33 1.04 12.33
N LYS A 30 5.56 1.97 13.27
CA LYS A 30 4.74 3.18 13.41
C LYS A 30 4.78 4.08 12.16
N MET A 31 5.91 4.14 11.47
CA MET A 31 6.01 4.87 10.20
C MET A 31 5.17 4.20 9.11
N TYR A 32 5.22 2.87 8.99
CA TYR A 32 4.38 2.12 8.05
C TYR A 32 2.88 2.26 8.37
N GLU A 33 2.49 2.24 9.65
CA GLU A 33 1.11 2.49 10.07
C GLU A 33 0.63 3.89 9.67
N ARG A 34 1.46 4.91 9.87
CA ARG A 34 1.17 6.28 9.41
C ARG A 34 1.05 6.37 7.88
N GLN A 35 1.93 5.68 7.15
CA GLN A 35 1.86 5.61 5.69
C GLN A 35 0.55 4.96 5.24
N ALA A 36 0.13 3.87 5.88
CA ALA A 36 -1.13 3.21 5.62
C ALA A 36 -2.32 4.17 5.84
N ASP A 37 -2.34 4.88 6.95
CA ASP A 37 -3.40 5.85 7.27
C ASP A 37 -3.45 7.02 6.28
N ILE A 38 -2.29 7.52 5.85
CA ILE A 38 -2.20 8.57 4.81
C ILE A 38 -2.78 8.04 3.50
N THR A 39 -2.39 6.84 3.07
CA THR A 39 -2.90 6.19 1.85
C THR A 39 -4.42 6.02 1.90
N GLU A 40 -4.98 5.58 3.01
CA GLU A 40 -6.42 5.47 3.18
C GLU A 40 -7.13 6.83 3.14
N ARG A 41 -6.58 7.86 3.77
CA ARG A 41 -7.14 9.22 3.73
C ARG A 41 -7.12 9.79 2.33
N GLN A 42 -6.01 9.63 1.62
CA GLN A 42 -5.88 10.11 0.24
C GLN A 42 -6.89 9.43 -0.67
N SER A 43 -7.08 8.10 -0.55
CA SER A 43 -8.08 7.40 -1.35
C SER A 43 -9.52 7.84 -1.08
N ARG A 44 -9.82 8.30 0.14
CA ARG A 44 -11.14 8.87 0.44
C ARG A 44 -11.35 10.19 -0.30
N LEU A 45 -10.32 11.02 -0.40
CA LEU A 45 -10.36 12.26 -1.17
C LEU A 45 -10.53 11.97 -2.66
N ASP A 46 -9.75 11.01 -3.20
CA ASP A 46 -9.86 10.59 -4.59
C ASP A 46 -11.26 10.02 -4.90
N ALA A 47 -11.79 9.20 -4.00
CA ALA A 47 -13.15 8.67 -4.15
C ALA A 47 -14.22 9.75 -4.09
N LEU A 48 -14.03 10.83 -3.32
CA LEU A 48 -14.92 11.99 -3.31
C LEU A 48 -14.82 12.76 -4.62
N ALA A 49 -13.61 12.95 -5.16
CA ALA A 49 -13.40 13.59 -6.46
C ALA A 49 -14.11 12.82 -7.58
N TYR A 50 -13.98 11.49 -7.62
CA TYR A 50 -14.72 10.65 -8.60
C TYR A 50 -16.24 10.74 -8.41
N LYS A 51 -16.74 10.79 -7.18
CA LYS A 51 -18.18 11.01 -6.93
C LYS A 51 -18.66 12.36 -7.45
N GLN A 52 -17.87 13.43 -7.26
CA GLN A 52 -18.17 14.74 -7.80
C GLN A 52 -18.19 14.73 -9.33
N GLN A 53 -17.26 14.02 -9.97
CA GLN A 53 -17.26 13.81 -11.42
C GLN A 53 -18.56 13.12 -11.87
N GLY A 54 -18.99 12.07 -11.18
CA GLY A 54 -20.24 11.38 -11.46
C GLY A 54 -21.46 12.30 -11.33
N VAL A 55 -21.53 13.11 -10.27
CA VAL A 55 -22.60 14.12 -10.11
C VAL A 55 -22.58 15.15 -11.23
N ASN A 56 -21.40 15.59 -11.64
CA ASN A 56 -21.24 16.55 -12.73
C ASN A 56 -21.66 15.94 -14.08
N ALA A 57 -21.37 14.65 -14.31
CA ALA A 57 -21.85 13.92 -15.51
C ALA A 57 -23.37 13.92 -15.57
N ILE A 58 -24.06 13.60 -14.45
CA ILE A 58 -25.54 13.64 -14.39
C ILE A 58 -26.06 15.07 -14.63
N LYS A 59 -25.45 16.09 -13.99
CA LYS A 59 -25.87 17.49 -14.21
C LYS A 59 -25.69 17.90 -15.66
N LYS A 60 -24.57 17.51 -16.31
CA LYS A 60 -24.32 17.78 -17.73
C LYS A 60 -25.37 17.08 -18.61
N MET A 61 -25.62 15.81 -18.34
CA MET A 61 -26.67 15.04 -19.03
C MET A 61 -28.03 15.73 -18.95
N ASN A 62 -28.48 16.10 -17.74
CA ASN A 62 -29.76 16.78 -17.55
C ASN A 62 -29.85 18.12 -18.30
N ARG A 63 -28.75 18.91 -18.33
CA ARG A 63 -28.69 20.16 -19.11
C ARG A 63 -28.81 19.93 -20.60
N VAL A 64 -28.12 18.90 -21.13
CA VAL A 64 -28.18 18.55 -22.54
C VAL A 64 -29.58 18.07 -22.91
N MET A 65 -30.20 17.22 -22.09
CA MET A 65 -31.58 16.77 -22.30
C MET A 65 -32.58 17.94 -22.28
N ALA A 66 -32.48 18.83 -21.30
CA ALA A 66 -33.34 20.03 -21.24
C ALA A 66 -33.13 20.94 -22.45
N ALA A 67 -31.90 21.16 -22.89
CA ALA A 67 -31.60 21.95 -24.07
C ALA A 67 -32.17 21.32 -25.36
N ASN A 68 -32.09 19.99 -25.48
CA ASN A 68 -32.68 19.28 -26.64
C ASN A 68 -34.19 19.35 -26.62
N ALA A 69 -34.82 19.16 -25.46
CA ALA A 69 -36.29 19.34 -25.31
C ALA A 69 -36.74 20.75 -25.68
N ALA A 70 -36.02 21.79 -25.22
CA ALA A 70 -36.32 23.18 -25.56
C ALA A 70 -36.18 23.45 -27.07
N ARG A 71 -35.16 22.89 -27.72
CA ARG A 71 -34.98 23.03 -29.19
C ARG A 71 -36.06 22.31 -29.98
N ALA A 72 -36.44 21.12 -29.55
CA ALA A 72 -37.54 20.39 -30.17
C ALA A 72 -38.86 21.18 -30.05
N ALA A 73 -39.17 21.69 -28.87
CA ALA A 73 -40.36 22.52 -28.66
C ALA A 73 -40.35 23.80 -29.52
N ALA A 74 -39.22 24.49 -29.67
CA ALA A 74 -39.05 25.65 -30.50
C ALA A 74 -39.23 25.33 -32.01
N GLY A 75 -38.95 24.10 -32.44
CA GLY A 75 -39.16 23.58 -33.80
C GLY A 75 -40.56 23.01 -34.03
N ASN A 76 -41.51 23.14 -33.08
CA ASN A 76 -42.81 22.44 -33.12
C ASN A 76 -42.72 20.90 -33.26
N LEU A 77 -41.62 20.32 -32.80
CA LEU A 77 -41.44 18.89 -32.73
C LEU A 77 -41.80 18.39 -31.33
N ASP A 78 -42.44 17.24 -31.22
CA ASP A 78 -42.68 16.61 -29.93
C ASP A 78 -41.36 16.02 -29.43
N PRO A 79 -40.79 16.54 -28.33
CA PRO A 79 -39.50 16.08 -27.78
C PRO A 79 -39.54 14.64 -27.28
N TYR A 80 -40.74 14.03 -27.17
CA TYR A 80 -40.96 12.67 -26.66
C TYR A 80 -41.63 11.76 -27.71
N ALA A 81 -41.83 12.22 -28.98
CA ALA A 81 -42.37 11.38 -30.01
C ALA A 81 -41.42 10.24 -30.33
N SER A 82 -41.87 9.03 -30.10
CA SER A 82 -41.16 7.79 -30.47
C SER A 82 -40.92 7.79 -31.98
N TYR A 83 -39.66 7.59 -32.39
CA TYR A 83 -39.16 7.57 -33.76
C TYR A 83 -38.73 8.90 -34.40
N ASP A 84 -38.66 9.98 -33.61
CA ASP A 84 -38.09 11.22 -34.13
C ASP A 84 -36.58 11.31 -33.80
N SER A 85 -35.83 12.10 -34.59
CA SER A 85 -34.41 12.33 -34.40
C SER A 85 -34.07 12.87 -32.97
N ALA A 86 -35.01 13.59 -32.34
CA ALA A 86 -34.89 14.11 -31.00
C ALA A 86 -34.83 13.00 -29.95
N ASP A 87 -35.62 11.95 -30.07
CA ASP A 87 -35.63 10.78 -29.18
C ASP A 87 -34.32 9.98 -29.29
N VAL A 88 -33.82 9.76 -30.51
CA VAL A 88 -32.54 9.09 -30.74
C VAL A 88 -31.38 9.84 -30.09
N ILE A 89 -31.33 11.17 -30.26
CA ILE A 89 -30.30 12.01 -29.64
C ILE A 89 -30.45 12.01 -28.11
N GLY A 90 -31.67 12.07 -27.59
CA GLY A 90 -31.97 11.98 -26.17
C GLY A 90 -31.47 10.67 -25.56
N THR A 91 -31.81 9.56 -26.21
CA THR A 91 -31.39 8.20 -25.78
C THR A 91 -29.87 8.03 -25.81
N TYR A 92 -29.20 8.56 -26.83
CA TYR A 92 -27.74 8.50 -26.94
C TYR A 92 -27.09 9.30 -25.79
N ASN A 93 -27.55 10.54 -25.54
CA ASN A 93 -27.01 11.38 -24.45
C ASN A 93 -27.27 10.77 -23.07
N LEU A 94 -28.43 10.12 -22.88
CA LEU A 94 -28.73 9.39 -21.65
C LEU A 94 -27.76 8.24 -21.42
N ARG A 95 -27.53 7.41 -22.46
CA ARG A 95 -26.57 6.29 -22.38
C ARG A 95 -25.16 6.78 -22.06
N GLN A 96 -24.72 7.85 -22.72
CA GLN A 96 -23.40 8.45 -22.45
C GLN A 96 -23.30 8.96 -21.01
N GLY A 97 -24.28 9.70 -20.52
CA GLY A 97 -24.30 10.20 -19.15
C GLY A 97 -24.32 9.11 -18.09
N VAL A 98 -25.07 8.02 -18.35
CA VAL A 98 -25.09 6.83 -17.47
C VAL A 98 -23.73 6.11 -17.47
N ASN A 99 -23.10 5.98 -18.64
CA ASN A 99 -21.76 5.39 -18.74
C ASN A 99 -20.73 6.21 -17.96
N ASP A 100 -20.70 7.54 -18.15
CA ASP A 100 -19.78 8.43 -17.46
C ASP A 100 -19.97 8.36 -15.93
N PHE A 101 -21.22 8.32 -15.48
CA PHE A 101 -21.55 8.13 -14.06
C PHE A 101 -21.07 6.78 -13.53
N THR A 102 -21.28 5.70 -14.29
CA THR A 102 -20.87 4.35 -13.90
C THR A 102 -19.37 4.25 -13.80
N ILE A 103 -18.64 4.78 -14.78
CA ILE A 103 -17.16 4.85 -14.75
C ILE A 103 -16.67 5.61 -13.53
N ALA A 104 -17.26 6.77 -13.24
CA ALA A 104 -16.87 7.57 -12.07
C ALA A 104 -17.14 6.82 -10.75
N ARG A 105 -18.27 6.11 -10.64
CA ARG A 105 -18.62 5.29 -9.49
C ARG A 105 -17.64 4.12 -9.31
N ASP A 106 -17.33 3.44 -10.39
CA ASP A 106 -16.44 2.28 -10.36
C ASP A 106 -15.00 2.70 -10.05
N ASN A 107 -14.53 3.82 -10.59
CA ASN A 107 -13.23 4.40 -10.26
C ASN A 107 -13.15 4.78 -8.76
N ALA A 108 -14.22 5.33 -8.17
CA ALA A 108 -14.27 5.61 -6.74
C ALA A 108 -14.17 4.31 -5.89
N SER A 109 -14.76 3.22 -6.36
CA SER A 109 -14.68 1.90 -5.70
C SER A 109 -13.28 1.30 -5.83
N ILE A 110 -12.69 1.36 -7.03
CA ILE A 110 -11.35 0.87 -7.33
C ILE A 110 -10.31 1.62 -6.49
N ALA A 111 -10.36 2.95 -6.46
CA ALA A 111 -9.45 3.77 -5.67
C ALA A 111 -9.44 3.35 -4.19
N LYS A 112 -10.64 3.13 -3.61
CA LYS A 112 -10.75 2.65 -2.22
C LYS A 112 -10.15 1.25 -2.02
N LYS A 113 -10.41 0.32 -2.94
CA LYS A 113 -9.89 -1.05 -2.84
C LYS A 113 -8.37 -1.07 -2.97
N MET A 114 -7.82 -0.37 -3.95
CA MET A 114 -6.37 -0.29 -4.14
C MET A 114 -5.66 0.31 -2.93
N ALA A 115 -6.18 1.41 -2.40
CA ALA A 115 -5.59 2.02 -1.21
C ALA A 115 -5.68 1.11 0.02
N LYS A 116 -6.76 0.35 0.17
CA LYS A 116 -6.86 -0.66 1.24
C LYS A 116 -5.78 -1.72 1.09
N TYR A 117 -5.58 -2.28 -0.11
CA TYR A 117 -4.50 -3.25 -0.36
C TYR A 117 -3.12 -2.66 -0.07
N GLN A 118 -2.85 -1.41 -0.48
CA GLN A 118 -1.59 -0.74 -0.19
C GLN A 118 -1.41 -0.50 1.32
N ALA A 119 -2.44 -0.06 2.02
CA ALA A 119 -2.41 0.13 3.46
C ALA A 119 -2.15 -1.19 4.21
N ASP A 120 -2.80 -2.27 3.80
CA ASP A 120 -2.59 -3.59 4.38
C ASP A 120 -1.16 -4.11 4.12
N ASN A 121 -0.59 -3.84 2.93
CA ASN A 121 0.80 -4.14 2.62
C ASN A 121 1.78 -3.36 3.51
N TYR A 122 1.53 -2.07 3.75
CA TYR A 122 2.35 -1.29 4.69
C TYR A 122 2.25 -1.84 6.12
N ARG A 123 1.04 -2.16 6.60
CA ARG A 123 0.86 -2.77 7.93
C ARG A 123 1.59 -4.11 8.04
N TYR A 124 1.50 -4.93 7.00
CA TYR A 124 2.23 -6.22 6.93
C TYR A 124 3.75 -6.00 6.95
N ALA A 125 4.28 -5.09 6.14
CA ALA A 125 5.71 -4.75 6.12
C ALA A 125 6.19 -4.31 7.52
N GLY A 126 5.40 -3.50 8.22
CA GLY A 126 5.69 -3.10 9.59
C GLY A 126 5.73 -4.27 10.59
N GLN A 127 4.83 -5.25 10.44
CA GLN A 127 4.82 -6.46 11.27
C GLN A 127 6.05 -7.34 11.00
N VAL A 128 6.39 -7.52 9.73
CA VAL A 128 7.58 -8.29 9.30
C VAL A 128 8.87 -7.64 9.83
N ALA A 129 8.99 -6.31 9.75
CA ALA A 129 10.15 -5.59 10.29
C ALA A 129 10.36 -5.87 11.80
N VAL A 130 9.29 -5.82 12.59
CA VAL A 130 9.38 -6.11 14.05
C VAL A 130 9.67 -7.59 14.29
N SER A 131 9.06 -8.49 13.54
CA SER A 131 9.30 -9.95 13.66
C SER A 131 10.76 -10.29 13.37
N ASN A 132 11.30 -9.74 12.27
CA ASN A 132 12.71 -9.97 11.91
C ASN A 132 13.67 -9.35 12.93
N ALA A 133 13.39 -8.14 13.42
CA ALA A 133 14.22 -7.54 14.47
C ALA A 133 14.24 -8.36 15.76
N LYS A 134 13.10 -8.95 16.15
CA LYS A 134 13.05 -9.86 17.30
C LYS A 134 13.88 -11.11 17.08
N ARG A 135 13.79 -11.73 15.89
CA ARG A 135 14.58 -12.92 15.54
C ARG A 135 16.09 -12.61 15.54
N MET A 136 16.49 -11.48 14.95
CA MET A 136 17.88 -11.02 14.94
C MET A 136 18.40 -10.73 16.35
N ALA A 137 17.59 -10.08 17.21
CA ALA A 137 17.96 -9.82 18.58
C ALA A 137 18.22 -11.12 19.36
N VAL A 138 17.37 -12.13 19.20
CA VAL A 138 17.57 -13.45 19.83
C VAL A 138 18.81 -14.15 19.27
N ALA A 139 19.03 -14.10 17.95
CA ALA A 139 20.20 -14.68 17.31
C ALA A 139 21.50 -14.02 17.81
N ASN A 140 21.54 -12.69 17.91
CA ASN A 140 22.69 -11.95 18.40
C ASN A 140 23.01 -12.26 19.89
N ILE A 141 21.98 -12.41 20.72
CA ILE A 141 22.14 -12.85 22.10
C ILE A 141 22.70 -14.28 22.14
N GLY A 142 22.14 -15.18 21.34
CA GLY A 142 22.62 -16.57 21.25
C GLY A 142 24.09 -16.66 20.81
N MET A 143 24.49 -15.90 19.79
CA MET A 143 25.88 -15.85 19.32
C MET A 143 26.83 -15.27 20.37
N SER A 144 26.41 -14.29 21.18
CA SER A 144 27.25 -13.73 22.25
C SER A 144 27.51 -14.73 23.36
N PHE A 145 26.56 -15.62 23.68
CA PHE A 145 26.76 -16.72 24.62
C PHE A 145 27.73 -17.78 24.07
N VAL A 146 27.63 -18.12 22.77
CA VAL A 146 28.55 -19.06 22.13
C VAL A 146 29.98 -18.51 22.12
N THR A 147 30.14 -17.23 21.79
CA THR A 147 31.46 -16.58 21.79
C THR A 147 32.04 -16.49 23.20
N ALA A 148 31.24 -16.16 24.21
CA ALA A 148 31.69 -16.16 25.60
C ALA A 148 32.07 -17.57 26.07
N GLY A 149 31.30 -18.60 25.69
CA GLY A 149 31.60 -19.99 26.02
C GLY A 149 32.88 -20.53 25.36
N SER A 150 33.18 -20.15 24.13
CA SER A 150 34.41 -20.57 23.42
C SER A 150 35.68 -19.96 24.01
N VAL A 151 35.62 -18.76 24.54
CA VAL A 151 36.76 -18.08 25.22
C VAL A 151 37.09 -18.72 26.57
N TYR A 152 36.10 -19.33 27.24
CA TYR A 152 36.31 -19.98 28.55
C TYR A 152 36.48 -21.49 28.50
N GLY A 153 36.62 -22.12 27.32
CA GLY A 153 37.02 -23.49 27.19
C GLY A 153 36.00 -24.51 27.71
N THR A 154 34.71 -24.18 27.74
CA THR A 154 33.66 -25.14 28.11
C THR A 154 33.25 -25.97 26.89
N SER A 155 33.89 -27.12 26.70
CA SER A 155 33.52 -28.17 25.73
C SER A 155 32.15 -28.82 26.00
N GLY A 156 31.29 -28.19 26.80
CA GLY A 156 30.03 -28.77 27.25
C GLY A 156 28.75 -28.24 26.60
N LEU A 157 28.79 -27.15 25.87
CA LEU A 157 27.55 -26.52 25.34
C LEU A 157 27.25 -26.80 23.87
N THR A 158 28.11 -27.50 23.15
CA THR A 158 27.90 -27.82 21.73
C THR A 158 26.81 -28.86 21.45
N GLY A 159 26.28 -29.51 22.49
CA GLY A 159 25.20 -30.50 22.35
C GLY A 159 23.79 -29.97 22.42
N MET A 160 23.56 -28.72 22.81
CA MET A 160 22.21 -28.20 23.09
C MET A 160 21.57 -27.35 21.98
N PHE A 161 22.37 -26.90 21.01
CA PHE A 161 21.85 -26.19 19.84
C PHE A 161 22.23 -26.99 18.60
N GLY A 162 21.28 -27.80 18.12
CA GLY A 162 21.44 -28.59 16.91
C GLY A 162 22.04 -27.77 15.78
N SER A 163 23.02 -28.35 15.10
CA SER A 163 23.79 -27.82 13.97
C SER A 163 22.88 -27.42 12.79
N ASN A 164 22.23 -26.28 12.87
CA ASN A 164 21.70 -25.58 11.71
C ASN A 164 22.58 -24.35 11.44
N THR A 165 23.86 -24.57 11.19
CA THR A 165 24.71 -23.61 10.52
C THR A 165 24.39 -23.63 9.02
N ALA A 166 23.19 -23.19 8.64
CA ALA A 166 23.02 -22.61 7.34
C ALA A 166 23.79 -21.29 7.38
N ALA A 167 24.94 -21.27 6.74
CA ALA A 167 25.72 -20.08 6.48
C ALA A 167 24.79 -19.05 5.78
N THR A 168 24.22 -18.16 6.56
CA THR A 168 23.53 -17.01 6.01
C THR A 168 24.62 -16.03 5.60
N THR A 169 25.17 -16.26 4.41
CA THR A 169 25.84 -15.21 3.65
C THR A 169 24.90 -14.02 3.66
N ALA A 170 25.28 -12.97 4.36
CA ALA A 170 24.61 -11.70 4.31
C ALA A 170 24.72 -11.16 2.88
N THR A 171 23.80 -11.58 2.02
CA THR A 171 23.57 -10.91 0.76
C THR A 171 22.96 -9.59 1.14
N THR A 172 23.75 -8.54 1.16
CA THR A 172 23.32 -7.16 1.07
C THR A 172 22.47 -7.05 -0.19
N THR A 173 21.18 -7.28 -0.04
CA THR A 173 20.22 -6.98 -1.08
C THR A 173 20.15 -5.46 -1.16
N SER A 174 20.96 -4.91 -2.06
CA SER A 174 20.84 -3.55 -2.55
C SER A 174 19.37 -3.29 -2.85
N ALA A 175 18.88 -2.19 -2.27
CA ALA A 175 17.57 -1.64 -2.55
C ALA A 175 17.33 -1.63 -4.06
N LEU A 176 16.30 -2.32 -4.50
CA LEU A 176 15.78 -2.19 -5.86
C LEU A 176 15.36 -0.73 -6.03
N PRO A 177 15.89 0.00 -7.02
CA PRO A 177 15.35 1.28 -7.38
C PRO A 177 13.92 1.05 -7.87
N LEU A 178 12.95 1.72 -7.24
CA LEU A 178 11.61 1.86 -7.77
C LEU A 178 11.71 2.75 -9.01
N ASP A 179 12.02 2.14 -10.15
CA ASP A 179 11.90 2.76 -11.45
C ASP A 179 10.41 2.84 -11.77
N GLY A 180 9.83 3.99 -11.42
CA GLY A 180 8.45 4.36 -11.69
C GLY A 180 8.24 4.81 -13.13
N SER A 181 8.77 4.09 -14.13
CA SER A 181 8.40 4.33 -15.52
C SER A 181 7.02 3.70 -15.80
N VAL A 182 5.98 4.42 -15.45
CA VAL A 182 4.63 4.18 -15.99
C VAL A 182 4.70 4.55 -17.47
N SER A 183 4.91 3.53 -18.31
CA SER A 183 4.77 3.62 -19.76
C SER A 183 3.35 4.10 -20.08
N GLY A 184 3.26 5.34 -20.57
CA GLY A 184 2.01 5.92 -21.05
C GLY A 184 1.49 5.13 -22.24
N TYR A 185 0.36 4.47 -22.06
CA TYR A 185 -0.41 3.95 -23.18
C TYR A 185 -1.09 5.12 -23.87
N ASN A 186 -0.48 5.61 -24.94
CA ASN A 186 -1.13 6.46 -25.92
C ASN A 186 -2.16 5.63 -26.71
N TYR A 187 -3.43 5.75 -26.35
CA TYR A 187 -4.51 5.35 -27.24
C TYR A 187 -4.66 6.44 -28.31
N ALA A 188 -4.12 6.18 -29.50
CA ALA A 188 -4.48 6.92 -30.70
C ALA A 188 -5.91 6.51 -31.09
N ILE A 189 -6.84 7.46 -31.00
CA ILE A 189 -8.19 7.33 -31.54
C ILE A 189 -8.09 7.85 -32.99
N GLY A 190 -8.20 6.96 -33.97
CA GLY A 190 -8.48 7.26 -35.36
C GLY A 190 -9.99 7.43 -35.58
#